data_7a6100ebe598f7c510121cbe001d5adf
#
_entry.id   7a6100ebe598f7c510121cbe001d5adf
#
_cell.length_a   1.000
_cell.length_b   1.000
_cell.length_c   1.000
_cell.angle_alpha   90.00
_cell.angle_beta   90.00
_cell.angle_gamma   90.00
#
_symmetry.space_group_name_H-M   'P 1'
#
loop_
_entity.id
_entity.type
_entity.pdbx_description
1 polymer ?
#
loop_
_entity_poly.entity_id
_entity_poly.type
_entity_poly.pdbx_seq_one_letter_code
_entity_poly.pdbx_strand_id
1 'polypeptide(L)'
;FLPWVKTHPVYTKSVYSSFAVPEVVKAAKKARRLVISGVVAECCVLSTVLSAIDAGCKVIYLTDAVAGLSEASRTETEKIVSYFAPLHTELMTTEEYLTHSKPLL
;
A
#
# COMPACT_ATOMS: atom_id res chain seq x y z
N PHE A 1 16.41 12.77 -7.13
CA PHE A 1 15.95 11.38 -7.04
C PHE A 1 16.87 10.57 -6.14
N LEU A 2 16.28 9.68 -5.38
CA LEU A 2 17.04 8.74 -4.57
C LEU A 2 17.75 7.74 -5.50
N PRO A 3 18.95 7.30 -5.16
CA PRO A 3 19.71 6.38 -6.03
C PRO A 3 18.95 5.10 -6.39
N TRP A 4 18.11 4.56 -5.48
CA TRP A 4 17.40 3.32 -5.72
C TRP A 4 16.34 3.45 -6.83
N VAL A 5 15.91 4.67 -7.16
CA VAL A 5 14.94 4.91 -8.23
C VAL A 5 15.45 4.38 -9.57
N LYS A 6 16.77 4.38 -9.78
CA LYS A 6 17.39 3.88 -11.01
C LYS A 6 17.30 2.36 -11.14
N THR A 7 17.08 1.65 -10.04
CA THR A 7 17.05 0.19 -10.01
C THR A 7 15.66 -0.38 -9.74
N HIS A 8 14.69 0.49 -9.47
CA HIS A 8 13.31 0.07 -9.17
C HIS A 8 12.37 0.65 -10.20
N PRO A 9 11.32 -0.08 -10.59
CA PRO A 9 10.33 0.44 -11.55
C PRO A 9 9.65 1.69 -11.01
N VAL A 10 9.49 2.67 -11.89
CA VAL A 10 8.78 3.90 -11.59
C VAL A 10 7.72 4.09 -12.67
N TYR A 11 6.47 4.25 -12.25
CA TYR A 11 5.36 4.42 -13.16
C TYR A 11 4.63 5.72 -12.87
N THR A 12 4.13 6.35 -13.92
CA THR A 12 3.35 7.59 -13.82
C THR A 12 1.88 7.26 -13.98
N LYS A 13 1.05 7.92 -13.18
CA LYS A 13 -0.40 7.78 -13.28
C LYS A 13 -1.06 9.15 -13.15
N SER A 14 -2.26 9.27 -13.69
CA SER A 14 -3.04 10.50 -13.65
C SER A 14 -4.31 10.38 -12.82
N VAL A 15 -4.49 9.26 -12.14
CA VAL A 15 -5.62 9.00 -11.26
C VAL A 15 -5.12 8.55 -9.89
N TYR A 16 -6.02 8.43 -8.91
CA TYR A 16 -5.62 8.09 -7.55
C TYR A 16 -5.05 6.68 -7.43
N SER A 17 -5.75 5.70 -7.99
CA SER A 17 -5.34 4.31 -7.81
C SER A 17 -4.13 3.95 -8.67
N SER A 18 -3.15 3.32 -8.04
CA SER A 18 -2.01 2.75 -8.74
C SER A 18 -2.43 1.57 -9.64
N PHE A 19 -3.61 1.02 -9.44
CA PHE A 19 -4.13 -0.06 -10.27
C PHE A 19 -4.63 0.42 -11.64
N ALA A 20 -4.56 1.72 -11.91
CA ALA A 20 -4.73 2.25 -13.26
C ALA A 20 -3.50 1.95 -14.14
N VAL A 21 -2.38 1.57 -13.54
CA VAL A 21 -1.15 1.23 -14.27
C VAL A 21 -1.13 -0.29 -14.53
N PRO A 22 -1.21 -0.73 -15.80
CA PRO A 22 -1.28 -2.18 -16.10
C PRO A 22 -0.11 -2.99 -15.55
N GLU A 23 1.08 -2.44 -15.56
CA GLU A 23 2.27 -3.11 -15.02
C GLU A 23 2.16 -3.35 -13.53
N VAL A 24 1.56 -2.41 -12.80
CA VAL A 24 1.33 -2.55 -11.37
C VAL A 24 0.32 -3.66 -11.10
N VAL A 25 -0.77 -3.68 -11.86
CA VAL A 25 -1.80 -4.73 -11.74
C VAL A 25 -1.19 -6.10 -11.96
N LYS A 26 -0.39 -6.24 -12.99
CA LYS A 26 0.24 -7.52 -13.33
C LYS A 26 1.17 -7.98 -12.22
N ALA A 27 2.01 -7.09 -11.71
CA ALA A 27 2.93 -7.41 -10.62
C ALA A 27 2.18 -7.76 -9.33
N ALA A 28 1.13 -7.02 -9.02
CA ALA A 28 0.33 -7.25 -7.82
C ALA A 28 -0.37 -8.60 -7.87
N LYS A 29 -0.98 -8.94 -8.98
CA LYS A 29 -1.67 -10.23 -9.13
C LYS A 29 -0.71 -11.40 -9.05
N LYS A 30 0.51 -11.22 -9.52
CA LYS A 30 1.54 -12.24 -9.42
C LYS A 30 2.02 -12.41 -7.98
N ALA A 31 2.24 -11.31 -7.29
CA ALA A 31 2.74 -11.31 -5.91
C ALA A 31 1.68 -11.74 -4.90
N ARG A 32 0.42 -11.38 -5.14
CA ARG A 32 -0.73 -11.61 -4.28
C ARG A 32 -0.71 -10.87 -2.95
N ARG A 33 0.40 -10.27 -2.60
CA ARG A 33 0.56 -9.45 -1.40
C ARG A 33 1.17 -8.13 -1.81
N LEU A 34 0.66 -7.04 -1.25
CA LEU A 34 1.12 -5.69 -1.53
C LEU A 34 1.41 -4.97 -0.24
N VAL A 35 2.59 -4.39 -0.16
CA VAL A 35 2.94 -3.48 0.92
C VAL A 35 2.67 -2.08 0.41
N ILE A 36 1.80 -1.34 1.10
CA ILE A 36 1.38 -0.02 0.67
C ILE A 36 1.85 1.04 1.65
N SER A 37 2.46 2.08 1.12
CA SER A 37 2.90 3.26 1.84
C SER A 37 2.75 4.50 0.95
N GLY A 38 2.99 5.67 1.51
CA GLY A 38 3.03 6.90 0.73
C GLY A 38 1.90 7.86 1.06
N VAL A 39 1.53 8.65 0.06
CA VAL A 39 0.57 9.75 0.19
C VAL A 39 -0.37 9.76 -1.00
N VAL A 40 -1.52 10.28 -0.89
CA VAL A 40 -2.25 10.82 0.26
C VAL A 40 -3.16 9.73 0.81
N ALA A 41 -3.19 9.55 2.13
CA ALA A 41 -3.91 8.45 2.78
C ALA A 41 -5.34 8.29 2.26
N GLU A 42 -6.11 9.37 2.29
CA GLU A 42 -7.53 9.35 1.93
C GLU A 42 -7.78 9.35 0.42
N CYS A 43 -6.76 9.48 -0.39
CA CYS A 43 -6.89 9.55 -1.85
C CYS A 43 -6.15 8.39 -2.52
N CYS A 44 -4.89 8.60 -2.89
CA CYS A 44 -4.11 7.61 -3.65
C CYS A 44 -3.92 6.31 -2.88
N VAL A 45 -3.67 6.40 -1.59
CA VAL A 45 -3.42 5.21 -0.76
C VAL A 45 -4.70 4.40 -0.61
N LEU A 46 -5.78 5.03 -0.14
CA LEU A 46 -7.04 4.33 0.07
C LEU A 46 -7.60 3.74 -1.23
N SER A 47 -7.55 4.51 -2.31
CA SER A 47 -8.00 4.05 -3.62
C SER A 47 -7.22 2.81 -4.08
N THR A 48 -5.92 2.81 -3.88
CA THR A 48 -5.07 1.67 -4.24
C THR A 48 -5.35 0.47 -3.34
N VAL A 49 -5.57 0.68 -2.04
CA VAL A 49 -5.92 -0.41 -1.11
C VAL A 49 -7.19 -1.11 -1.58
N LEU A 50 -8.23 -0.36 -1.88
CA LEU A 50 -9.51 -0.94 -2.31
C LEU A 50 -9.37 -1.67 -3.64
N SER A 51 -8.61 -1.11 -4.58
CA SER A 51 -8.35 -1.77 -5.85
C SER A 51 -7.59 -3.07 -5.67
N ALA A 52 -6.63 -3.09 -4.75
CA ALA A 52 -5.84 -4.29 -4.46
C ALA A 52 -6.71 -5.40 -3.89
N ILE A 53 -7.61 -5.06 -2.96
CA ILE A 53 -8.56 -6.00 -2.39
C ILE A 53 -9.46 -6.57 -3.48
N ASP A 54 -9.99 -5.72 -4.36
CA ASP A 54 -10.82 -6.15 -5.47
C ASP A 54 -10.07 -7.10 -6.43
N ALA A 55 -8.77 -6.92 -6.55
CA ALA A 55 -7.92 -7.78 -7.39
C ALA A 55 -7.53 -9.09 -6.70
N GLY A 56 -7.95 -9.31 -5.47
CA GLY A 56 -7.66 -10.52 -4.72
C GLY A 56 -6.33 -10.49 -3.98
N CYS A 57 -5.75 -9.33 -3.78
CA CYS A 57 -4.48 -9.19 -3.08
C CYS A 57 -4.70 -8.98 -1.58
N LYS A 58 -3.76 -9.48 -0.79
CA LYS A 58 -3.64 -9.14 0.62
C LYS A 58 -2.82 -7.85 0.74
N VAL A 59 -3.32 -6.90 1.49
CA VAL A 59 -2.66 -5.60 1.66
C VAL A 59 -2.00 -5.53 3.02
N ILE A 60 -0.73 -5.17 3.03
CA ILE A 60 0.01 -4.82 4.23
C ILE A 60 0.13 -3.29 4.24
N TYR A 61 -0.50 -2.67 5.23
CA TYR A 61 -0.60 -1.23 5.34
C TYR A 61 0.37 -0.75 6.41
N LEU A 62 1.36 0.06 5.99
CA LEU A 62 2.38 0.54 6.91
C LEU A 62 1.91 1.83 7.59
N THR A 63 1.47 1.70 8.82
CA THR A 63 0.81 2.80 9.55
C THR A 63 1.71 4.02 9.76
N ASP A 64 3.00 3.82 9.88
CA ASP A 64 3.98 4.89 10.08
C ASP A 64 4.58 5.43 8.78
N ALA A 65 4.19 4.88 7.64
CA ALA A 65 4.72 5.27 6.34
C ALA A 65 3.63 5.82 5.41
N VAL A 66 2.48 6.18 5.95
CA VAL A 66 1.37 6.77 5.21
C VAL A 66 1.03 8.12 5.83
N ALA A 67 0.86 9.14 4.99
CA ALA A 67 0.46 10.47 5.43
C ALA A 67 -0.78 10.94 4.67
N GLY A 68 -1.63 11.67 5.36
CA GLY A 68 -2.82 12.28 4.79
C GLY A 68 -2.67 13.79 4.66
N LEU A 69 -3.73 14.45 4.19
CA LEU A 69 -3.77 15.91 4.15
C LEU A 69 -3.79 16.49 5.55
N SER A 70 -4.26 15.71 6.53
CA SER A 70 -4.25 16.10 7.94
C SER A 70 -4.02 14.85 8.78
N GLU A 71 -3.69 15.05 10.05
CA GLU A 71 -3.58 13.93 10.98
C GLU A 71 -4.93 13.23 11.16
N ALA A 72 -6.02 14.00 11.14
CA ALA A 72 -7.36 13.45 11.23
C ALA A 72 -7.66 12.53 10.05
N SER A 73 -7.40 12.97 8.82
CA SER A 73 -7.69 12.14 7.65
C SER A 73 -6.80 10.91 7.58
N ARG A 74 -5.56 11.01 8.04
CA ARG A 74 -4.67 9.85 8.16
C ARG A 74 -5.26 8.80 9.11
N THR A 75 -5.71 9.24 10.27
CA THR A 75 -6.30 8.36 11.29
C THR A 75 -7.61 7.74 10.80
N GLU A 76 -8.44 8.54 10.15
CA GLU A 76 -9.70 8.06 9.59
C GLU A 76 -9.48 7.00 8.51
N THR A 77 -8.51 7.21 7.64
CA THR A 77 -8.17 6.24 6.60
C THR A 77 -7.65 4.95 7.21
N GLU A 78 -6.78 5.05 8.20
CA GLU A 78 -6.26 3.88 8.91
C GLU A 78 -7.41 3.07 9.52
N LYS A 79 -8.38 3.75 10.10
CA LYS A 79 -9.56 3.10 10.68
C LYS A 79 -10.37 2.35 9.61
N ILE A 80 -10.58 2.98 8.46
CA ILE A 80 -11.29 2.33 7.35
C ILE A 80 -10.54 1.06 6.91
N VAL A 81 -9.24 1.18 6.72
CA VAL A 81 -8.41 0.05 6.29
C VAL A 81 -8.45 -1.08 7.33
N SER A 82 -8.53 -0.73 8.61
CA SER A 82 -8.59 -1.71 9.69
C SER A 82 -9.86 -2.56 9.67
N TYR A 83 -10.93 -2.05 9.10
CA TYR A 83 -12.19 -2.81 9.02
C TYR A 83 -12.08 -4.03 8.09
N PHE A 84 -11.09 -4.05 7.21
CA PHE A 84 -10.85 -5.17 6.31
C PHE A 84 -9.87 -6.19 6.87
N ALA A 85 -9.35 -5.94 8.06
CA ALA A 85 -8.45 -6.88 8.73
C ALA A 85 -9.25 -7.95 9.46
N PRO A 86 -8.73 -9.15 9.63
CA PRO A 86 -7.46 -9.64 9.08
C PRO A 86 -7.60 -10.28 7.70
N LEU A 87 -8.82 -10.33 7.16
CA LEU A 87 -9.08 -11.06 5.91
C LEU A 87 -8.34 -10.45 4.71
N HIS A 88 -8.47 -9.14 4.53
CA HIS A 88 -7.93 -8.47 3.35
C HIS A 88 -6.73 -7.58 3.67
N THR A 89 -6.61 -7.10 4.89
CA THR A 89 -5.55 -6.18 5.28
C THR A 89 -4.86 -6.61 6.56
N GLU A 90 -3.61 -6.21 6.67
CA GLU A 90 -2.86 -6.22 7.92
C GLU A 90 -2.24 -4.84 8.09
N LEU A 91 -2.41 -4.26 9.28
CA LEU A 91 -1.84 -2.97 9.60
C LEU A 91 -0.67 -3.18 10.55
N MET A 92 0.46 -2.58 10.20
CA MET A 92 1.66 -2.71 11.02
C MET A 92 2.60 -1.54 10.77
N THR A 93 3.55 -1.36 11.68
CA THR A 93 4.61 -0.38 11.47
C THR A 93 5.62 -0.93 10.48
N THR A 94 6.46 -0.05 9.94
CA THR A 94 7.54 -0.46 9.05
C THR A 94 8.47 -1.43 9.75
N GLU A 95 8.79 -1.15 11.02
CA GLU A 95 9.66 -2.03 11.81
C GLU A 95 9.06 -3.43 11.97
N GLU A 96 7.78 -3.49 12.30
CA GLU A 96 7.07 -4.78 12.41
C GLU A 96 7.09 -5.55 11.10
N TYR A 97 6.87 -4.85 9.99
CA TYR A 97 6.92 -5.47 8.68
C TYR A 97 8.30 -6.06 8.39
N LEU A 98 9.34 -5.28 8.61
CA LEU A 98 10.71 -5.72 8.35
C LEU A 98 11.11 -6.91 9.23
N THR A 99 10.64 -6.92 10.48
CA THR A 99 10.91 -8.02 11.40
C THR A 99 10.21 -9.30 10.98
N HIS A 100 8.91 -9.20 10.64
CA HIS A 100 8.12 -10.36 10.24
C HIS A 100 8.42 -10.85 8.84
N SER A 101 8.89 -9.96 7.97
CA SER A 101 9.15 -10.28 6.57
C SER A 101 10.59 -10.65 6.31
N LYS A 102 11.44 -10.65 7.34
CA LYS A 102 12.77 -11.18 7.19
C LYS A 102 12.61 -12.59 6.68
N PRO A 103 13.14 -12.87 5.49
CA PRO A 103 13.01 -14.21 4.96
C PRO A 103 13.55 -15.19 5.97
N LEU A 104 12.84 -16.27 6.12
CA LEU A 104 13.32 -17.38 6.92
C LEU A 104 14.44 -18.03 6.12
N LEU A 105 15.50 -17.28 6.02
CA LEU A 105 16.67 -17.75 5.30
C LEU A 105 17.39 -18.80 6.10
#